data_322687db140deda66159720beaad639e
#
_entry.id   322687db140deda66159720beaad639e
#
_cell.length_a   1.000
_cell.length_b   1.000
_cell.length_c   1.000
_cell.angle_alpha   90.00
_cell.angle_beta   90.00
_cell.angle_gamma   90.00
#
_symmetry.space_group_name_H-M   'P 1'
#
loop_
_entity.id
_entity.type
_entity.pdbx_description
1 polymer ?
#
loop_
_entity_poly.entity_id
_entity_poly.type
_entity_poly.pdbx_seq_one_letter_code
_entity_poly.pdbx_strand_id
1 'polypeptide(L)'
;MALNDHSAEIHTELRTRAAPRLRRPSMYRVVMLNDDYTPMDFVVHILQAYFGKTLEDATKIMLDIHTKGSGTCGVYTLEVAETKVAQVRRVVQKHQHPLLCMIEKA
;
A
#
# COMPACT_ATOMS: atom_id res chain seq x y z
N MET A 1 -26.12 -4.85 40.89
CA MET A 1 -26.46 -3.84 39.87
C MET A 1 -25.41 -2.75 39.77
N ALA A 2 -25.05 -2.09 40.90
CA ALA A 2 -24.00 -1.08 40.90
C ALA A 2 -22.63 -1.62 40.46
N LEU A 3 -22.32 -2.88 40.73
CA LEU A 3 -21.09 -3.52 40.32
C LEU A 3 -21.00 -3.67 38.81
N ASN A 4 -22.10 -3.96 38.13
CA ASN A 4 -22.12 -4.10 36.68
C ASN A 4 -21.90 -2.77 35.99
N ASP A 5 -22.55 -1.71 36.48
CA ASP A 5 -22.37 -0.36 35.92
C ASP A 5 -20.96 0.14 36.13
N HIS A 6 -20.41 -0.11 37.35
CA HIS A 6 -19.05 0.27 37.68
C HIS A 6 -18.01 -0.49 36.82
N SER A 7 -18.23 -1.78 36.62
CA SER A 7 -17.36 -2.58 35.76
C SER A 7 -17.39 -2.10 34.31
N ALA A 8 -18.56 -1.72 33.80
CA ALA A 8 -18.70 -1.18 32.45
C ALA A 8 -17.98 0.15 32.30
N GLU A 9 -18.11 1.04 33.29
CA GLU A 9 -17.41 2.33 33.29
C GLU A 9 -15.89 2.16 33.31
N ILE A 10 -15.38 1.30 34.18
CA ILE A 10 -13.95 1.00 34.28
C ILE A 10 -13.44 0.43 32.95
N HIS A 11 -14.20 -0.46 32.35
CA HIS A 11 -13.84 -1.08 31.09
C HIS A 11 -13.79 -0.06 29.94
N THR A 12 -14.74 0.86 29.91
CA THR A 12 -14.78 1.95 28.93
C THR A 12 -13.61 2.91 29.11
N GLU A 13 -13.29 3.29 30.36
CA GLU A 13 -12.15 4.14 30.65
C GLU A 13 -10.83 3.49 30.24
N LEU A 14 -10.67 2.20 30.51
CA LEU A 14 -9.48 1.46 30.10
C LEU A 14 -9.33 1.41 28.58
N ARG A 15 -10.42 1.23 27.84
CA ARG A 15 -10.42 1.31 26.38
C ARG A 15 -10.01 2.68 25.89
N THR A 16 -10.58 3.72 26.47
CA THR A 16 -10.30 5.09 26.08
C THR A 16 -8.84 5.45 26.35
N ARG A 17 -8.28 5.00 27.45
CA ARG A 17 -6.87 5.20 27.80
C ARG A 17 -5.94 4.34 26.95
N ALA A 18 -6.37 3.13 26.61
CA ALA A 18 -5.59 2.22 25.78
C ALA A 18 -5.59 2.64 24.30
N ALA A 19 -6.65 3.28 23.81
CA ALA A 19 -6.76 3.70 22.43
C ALA A 19 -5.61 4.61 21.97
N PRO A 20 -5.14 5.61 22.77
CA PRO A 20 -3.95 6.38 22.41
C PRO A 20 -2.64 5.59 22.44
N ARG A 21 -2.61 4.50 23.21
CA ARG A 21 -1.43 3.61 23.31
C ARG A 21 -1.41 2.56 22.19
N LEU A 22 -2.60 2.14 21.75
CA LEU A 22 -2.78 1.26 20.61
C LEU A 22 -2.74 2.12 19.34
N ARG A 23 -1.57 2.63 19.06
CA ARG A 23 -1.38 3.43 17.86
C ARG A 23 -1.74 2.59 16.65
N ARG A 24 -2.51 3.17 15.75
CA ARG A 24 -2.70 2.56 14.42
C ARG A 24 -1.33 2.41 13.79
N PRO A 25 -1.02 1.28 13.17
CA PRO A 25 0.23 1.15 12.46
C PRO A 25 0.35 2.28 11.43
N SER A 26 1.54 2.81 11.28
CA SER A 26 1.83 3.76 10.21
C SER A 26 1.51 3.10 8.87
N MET A 27 0.97 3.87 7.97
CA MET A 27 0.67 3.41 6.61
C MET A 27 1.79 3.85 5.67
N TYR A 28 1.98 3.05 4.63
CA TYR A 28 3.05 3.25 3.66
C TYR A 28 2.50 3.15 2.25
N ARG A 29 2.99 4.04 1.40
CA ARG A 29 2.68 4.01 -0.03
C ARG A 29 3.69 3.15 -0.74
N VAL A 30 3.22 2.31 -1.65
CA VAL A 30 4.07 1.70 -2.66
C VAL A 30 4.02 2.61 -3.88
N VAL A 31 5.17 3.16 -4.23
CA VAL A 31 5.32 4.11 -5.34
C VAL A 31 6.11 3.45 -6.45
N MET A 32 5.61 3.52 -7.65
CA MET A 32 6.26 2.99 -8.85
C MET A 32 6.89 4.13 -9.61
N LEU A 33 8.15 3.96 -10.00
CA LEU A 33 8.91 5.00 -10.71
C LEU A 33 8.86 4.77 -12.22
N ASN A 34 8.80 5.87 -12.96
CA ASN A 34 8.89 5.81 -14.41
C ASN A 34 10.29 5.41 -14.86
N ASP A 35 10.35 4.66 -15.96
CA ASP A 35 11.57 4.40 -16.70
C ASP A 35 11.24 4.35 -18.19
N ASP A 36 12.24 4.41 -19.05
CA ASP A 36 12.06 4.51 -20.50
C ASP A 36 11.95 3.17 -21.21
N TYR A 37 12.09 2.06 -20.47
CA TYR A 37 12.23 0.72 -21.07
C TYR A 37 11.08 -0.22 -20.75
N THR A 38 10.46 -0.09 -19.60
CA THR A 38 9.37 -0.97 -19.20
C THR A 38 8.11 -0.65 -20.02
N PRO A 39 7.53 -1.64 -20.71
CA PRO A 39 6.32 -1.40 -21.51
C PRO A 39 5.13 -0.96 -20.65
N MET A 40 4.31 -0.04 -21.18
CA MET A 40 3.13 0.46 -20.46
C MET A 40 2.12 -0.63 -20.13
N ASP A 41 1.91 -1.56 -21.05
CA ASP A 41 1.00 -2.70 -20.83
C ASP A 41 1.48 -3.62 -19.72
N PHE A 42 2.78 -3.77 -19.55
CA PHE A 42 3.37 -4.51 -18.44
C PHE A 42 3.07 -3.81 -17.10
N VAL A 43 3.22 -2.50 -17.04
CA VAL A 43 2.91 -1.69 -15.85
C VAL A 43 1.43 -1.85 -15.48
N VAL A 44 0.53 -1.74 -16.45
CA VAL A 44 -0.91 -1.92 -16.22
C VAL A 44 -1.18 -3.33 -15.70
N HIS A 45 -0.55 -4.35 -16.27
CA HIS A 45 -0.70 -5.73 -15.82
C HIS A 45 -0.27 -5.90 -14.36
N ILE A 46 0.88 -5.37 -13.99
CA ILE A 46 1.39 -5.41 -12.60
C ILE A 46 0.40 -4.76 -11.64
N LEU A 47 -0.14 -3.60 -12.00
CA LEU A 47 -1.11 -2.89 -11.17
C LEU A 47 -2.40 -3.69 -10.96
N GLN A 48 -2.86 -4.39 -11.98
CA GLN A 48 -4.02 -5.27 -11.88
C GLN A 48 -3.72 -6.53 -11.07
N ALA A 49 -2.63 -7.21 -11.37
CA ALA A 49 -2.32 -8.52 -10.80
C ALA A 49 -1.87 -8.46 -9.34
N TYR A 50 -1.10 -7.45 -8.96
CA TYR A 50 -0.48 -7.36 -7.63
C TYR A 50 -1.06 -6.28 -6.73
N PHE A 51 -1.72 -5.27 -7.29
CA PHE A 51 -2.32 -4.19 -6.52
C PHE A 51 -3.85 -4.15 -6.62
N GLY A 52 -4.44 -5.15 -7.27
CA GLY A 52 -5.88 -5.32 -7.33
C GLY A 52 -6.63 -4.19 -8.02
N LYS A 53 -5.97 -3.46 -8.92
CA LYS A 53 -6.59 -2.34 -9.62
C LYS A 53 -7.46 -2.85 -10.77
N THR A 54 -8.53 -2.10 -11.05
CA THR A 54 -9.29 -2.29 -12.28
C THR A 54 -8.43 -1.86 -13.46
N LEU A 55 -8.79 -2.26 -14.68
CA LEU A 55 -8.09 -1.80 -15.88
C LEU A 55 -8.11 -0.27 -15.98
N GLU A 56 -9.24 0.35 -15.66
CA GLU A 56 -9.39 1.81 -15.69
C GLU A 56 -8.44 2.50 -14.69
N ASP A 57 -8.44 2.06 -13.43
CA ASP A 57 -7.58 2.63 -12.41
C ASP A 57 -6.11 2.35 -12.67
N ALA A 58 -5.77 1.15 -13.11
CA ALA A 58 -4.41 0.79 -13.49
C ALA A 58 -3.89 1.67 -14.62
N THR A 59 -4.73 1.95 -15.60
CA THR A 59 -4.38 2.83 -16.72
C THR A 59 -4.13 4.26 -16.26
N LYS A 60 -4.95 4.78 -15.35
CA LYS A 60 -4.76 6.12 -14.76
C LYS A 60 -3.44 6.21 -13.99
N ILE A 61 -3.14 5.20 -13.18
CA ILE A 61 -1.87 5.16 -12.43
C ILE A 61 -0.68 5.09 -13.39
N MET A 62 -0.78 4.25 -14.41
CA MET A 62 0.28 4.14 -15.43
C MET A 62 0.53 5.48 -16.14
N LEU A 63 -0.52 6.21 -16.48
CA LEU A 63 -0.38 7.54 -17.07
C LEU A 63 0.24 8.55 -16.11
N ASP A 64 -0.10 8.49 -14.82
CA ASP A 64 0.54 9.30 -13.80
C ASP A 64 2.04 9.01 -13.70
N ILE A 65 2.40 7.74 -13.70
CA ILE A 65 3.82 7.33 -13.69
C ILE A 65 4.53 7.93 -14.90
N HIS A 66 3.94 7.79 -16.07
CA HIS A 66 4.53 8.26 -17.33
C HIS A 66 4.66 9.79 -17.38
N THR A 67 3.65 10.52 -16.93
CA THR A 67 3.60 11.98 -17.05
C THR A 67 4.24 12.72 -15.88
N LYS A 68 4.16 12.17 -14.67
CA LYS A 68 4.65 12.81 -13.44
C LYS A 68 5.96 12.21 -12.93
N GLY A 69 6.40 11.10 -13.49
CA GLY A 69 7.61 10.40 -13.07
C GLY A 69 7.41 9.32 -12.02
N SER A 70 6.27 9.31 -11.33
CA SER A 70 5.92 8.30 -10.34
C SER A 70 4.43 8.23 -10.14
N GLY A 71 3.97 7.11 -9.56
CA GLY A 71 2.56 6.92 -9.22
C GLY A 71 2.41 6.01 -8.01
N THR A 72 1.38 6.25 -7.22
CA THR A 72 1.05 5.44 -6.06
C THR A 72 0.26 4.21 -6.49
N CYS A 73 0.78 3.03 -6.17
CA CYS A 73 0.13 1.76 -6.48
C CYS A 73 -0.90 1.37 -5.42
N GLY A 74 -0.67 1.77 -4.18
CA GLY A 74 -1.55 1.47 -3.06
C GLY A 74 -0.93 1.91 -1.74
N VAL A 75 -1.75 1.87 -0.68
CA VAL A 75 -1.34 2.24 0.68
C VAL A 75 -1.62 1.06 1.60
N TYR A 76 -0.61 0.66 2.36
CA TYR A 76 -0.63 -0.58 3.15
C TYR A 76 0.13 -0.39 4.46
N THR A 77 -0.01 -1.35 5.37
CA THR A 77 0.95 -1.48 6.47
C THR A 77 2.33 -1.78 5.89
N LEU A 78 3.39 -1.50 6.65
CA LEU A 78 4.77 -1.72 6.17
C LEU A 78 4.99 -3.16 5.72
N GLU A 79 4.53 -4.12 6.49
CA GLU A 79 4.70 -5.54 6.19
C GLU A 79 4.04 -5.93 4.85
N VAL A 80 2.82 -5.46 4.63
CA VAL A 80 2.11 -5.70 3.36
C VAL A 80 2.79 -4.99 2.20
N ALA A 81 3.22 -3.75 2.41
CA ALA A 81 3.94 -2.98 1.39
C ALA A 81 5.23 -3.70 0.97
N GLU A 82 6.00 -4.19 1.92
CA GLU A 82 7.23 -4.95 1.65
C GLU A 82 6.95 -6.23 0.86
N THR A 83 5.88 -6.94 1.20
CA THR A 83 5.47 -8.14 0.47
C THR A 83 5.10 -7.80 -0.97
N LYS A 84 4.34 -6.72 -1.18
CA LYS A 84 3.96 -6.27 -2.52
C LYS A 84 5.19 -5.92 -3.35
N VAL A 85 6.11 -5.16 -2.79
CA VAL A 85 7.36 -4.78 -3.48
C VAL A 85 8.19 -6.01 -3.83
N ALA A 86 8.30 -6.98 -2.93
CA ALA A 86 9.04 -8.22 -3.18
C ALA A 86 8.42 -9.03 -4.32
N GLN A 87 7.10 -9.14 -4.35
CA GLN A 87 6.37 -9.84 -5.42
C GLN A 87 6.61 -9.19 -6.77
N VAL A 88 6.46 -7.88 -6.83
CA VAL A 88 6.66 -7.11 -8.07
C VAL A 88 8.10 -7.22 -8.54
N ARG A 89 9.08 -7.08 -7.64
CA ARG A 89 10.50 -7.19 -7.98
C ARG A 89 10.81 -8.52 -8.63
N ARG A 90 10.24 -9.62 -8.13
CA ARG A 90 10.44 -10.96 -8.69
C ARG A 90 9.97 -11.06 -10.13
N VAL A 91 8.77 -10.55 -10.41
CA VAL A 91 8.18 -10.55 -11.75
C VAL A 91 8.95 -9.66 -12.71
N VAL A 92 9.31 -8.47 -12.25
CA VAL A 92 10.07 -7.48 -13.03
C VAL A 92 11.43 -8.07 -13.44
N GLN A 93 12.13 -8.69 -12.51
CA GLN A 93 13.43 -9.32 -12.79
C GLN A 93 13.30 -10.49 -13.76
N LYS A 94 12.26 -11.30 -13.62
CA LYS A 94 11.97 -12.41 -14.51
C LYS A 94 11.80 -11.95 -15.96
N HIS A 95 11.17 -10.80 -16.17
CA HIS A 95 10.93 -10.21 -17.48
C HIS A 95 12.05 -9.24 -17.91
N GLN A 96 13.08 -9.10 -17.10
CA GLN A 96 14.25 -8.27 -17.39
C GLN A 96 13.91 -6.79 -17.66
N HIS A 97 12.92 -6.27 -16.91
CA HIS A 97 12.58 -4.86 -16.96
C HIS A 97 13.28 -4.08 -15.84
N PRO A 98 13.58 -2.78 -16.03
CA PRO A 98 14.20 -1.95 -15.00
C PRO A 98 13.20 -1.29 -14.06
N LEU A 99 11.94 -1.67 -14.08
CA LEU A 99 10.88 -1.09 -13.26
C LEU A 99 11.21 -1.16 -11.77
N LEU A 100 11.08 -0.03 -11.08
CA LEU A 100 11.36 0.08 -9.65
C LEU A 100 10.12 0.50 -8.87
N CYS A 101 9.92 -0.14 -7.73
CA CYS A 101 8.95 0.26 -6.72
C CYS A 101 9.69 0.66 -5.45
N MET A 102 9.19 1.69 -4.79
CA MET A 102 9.70 2.19 -3.53
C MET A 102 8.59 2.23 -2.49
N ILE A 103 8.99 2.23 -1.23
CA ILE A 103 8.06 2.37 -0.11
C ILE A 103 8.31 3.73 0.52
N GLU A 104 7.24 4.51 0.68
CA GLU A 104 7.25 5.81 1.36
C GLU A 104 6.25 5.80 2.50
N LYS A 105 6.57 6.45 3.58
CA LYS A 105 5.60 6.68 4.65
C LYS A 105 4.48 7.58 4.15
N ALA A 106 3.27 7.10 4.32
CA ALA A 106 2.10 7.84 3.85
C ALA A 106 1.78 9.05 4.75
#